data_dbef7e4908b3fcb54027bc21d0f0baa6
#
_entry.id   dbef7e4908b3fcb54027bc21d0f0baa6
#
_cell.length_a   1.000
_cell.length_b   1.000
_cell.length_c   1.000
_cell.angle_alpha   90.00
_cell.angle_beta   90.00
_cell.angle_gamma   90.00
#
_symmetry.space_group_name_H-M   'P 1'
#
loop_
_entity.id
_entity.type
_entity.pdbx_description
1 polymer ?
#
loop_
_entity_poly.entity_id
_entity_poly.type
_entity_poly.pdbx_seq_one_letter_code
_entity_poly.pdbx_strand_id
1 'polypeptide(L)'
;MSQALIECVPNISEGRDPAKIKLVTDVVETVEGVKLLDVDPGKATNRTVITFVGAPEAVIEAAFRVIKKAAEVIDMSKHSGEHPRFGATDVCPLVPVAGISLEECIPYAHQLGQRVGEELGIPGYFYEEAATQPERKNLATVRSGQYEGLAKKLVDPNWAPDFGPAEFVKAQTSGVTAVGVRDFLVAYNVNLNTTSTRRANAIAFDIREAGRVQREGNPLTGKKVLDADGEPVRIPGKLKSVKGIGWYIEEYGVAQISYNLTNISITPVHVAFDETCKSADSRGLRVTGSELVGLIPLQAMLDAADYFLTKQQRSLGISESEKVKIAVKSLGLDDLAPFHPEEKIIEYKMRSVNQQRLVDMDLVAFADETASESPAPGGGSISAYVGALGVSLGTMVANLSSHKRGWDDRWEGYSQWAEKGQAYKNELLRLVDEDTNAFNKIMDAFRLPKGSEAELAARKAAIETATKGAIEVPLQVMEAACASMEVMQEMANSGLQASVSDAGVGASCARTAVIGAWLNVRINAGGLEDEAFLNRVLNRGKELRAKAERLEQEILEVVEGKI
;
A
#
# COMPACT_ATOMS: atom_id res chain seq x y z
N MET A 1 -2.28 -3.33 -13.43
CA MET A 1 -2.78 -3.64 -12.07
C MET A 1 -1.56 -3.65 -11.16
N SER A 2 -1.61 -2.96 -10.03
CA SER A 2 -0.55 -3.03 -9.02
C SER A 2 -0.37 -4.49 -8.59
N GLN A 3 0.87 -4.90 -8.36
CA GLN A 3 1.17 -6.23 -7.81
C GLN A 3 0.44 -6.39 -6.47
N ALA A 4 -0.22 -7.53 -6.26
CA ALA A 4 -0.88 -7.83 -4.99
C ALA A 4 0.17 -7.93 -3.88
N LEU A 5 -0.01 -7.15 -2.80
CA LEU A 5 0.86 -7.13 -1.63
C LEU A 5 0.05 -7.36 -0.37
N ILE A 6 0.52 -8.29 0.46
CA ILE A 6 0.00 -8.56 1.80
C ILE A 6 1.11 -8.28 2.82
N GLU A 7 0.77 -7.58 3.88
CA GLU A 7 1.58 -7.50 5.09
C GLU A 7 1.18 -8.64 6.04
N CYS A 8 2.16 -9.24 6.69
CA CYS A 8 1.93 -10.17 7.79
C CYS A 8 2.62 -9.63 9.05
N VAL A 9 1.89 -9.65 10.17
CA VAL A 9 2.35 -9.06 11.44
C VAL A 9 2.29 -10.09 12.57
N PRO A 10 3.05 -11.21 12.48
CA PRO A 10 3.06 -12.18 13.55
C PRO A 10 3.65 -11.60 14.83
N ASN A 11 3.06 -12.01 15.94
CA ASN A 11 3.56 -11.65 17.26
C ASN A 11 4.01 -12.92 17.97
N ILE A 12 5.28 -12.97 18.35
CA ILE A 12 5.87 -14.12 19.03
C ILE A 12 6.05 -13.86 20.52
N SER A 13 5.95 -14.91 21.34
CA SER A 13 6.10 -14.86 22.79
C SER A 13 7.59 -14.95 23.18
N GLU A 14 8.39 -14.04 22.70
CA GLU A 14 9.79 -13.81 23.06
C GLU A 14 10.13 -12.34 22.82
N GLY A 15 10.61 -11.64 23.82
CA GLY A 15 10.97 -10.23 23.72
C GLY A 15 12.26 -9.88 24.47
N ARG A 16 12.95 -10.90 25.03
CA ARG A 16 14.10 -10.73 25.94
C ARG A 16 15.40 -11.30 25.39
N ASP A 17 15.30 -12.37 24.58
CA ASP A 17 16.45 -13.06 23.99
C ASP A 17 16.61 -12.67 22.51
N PRO A 18 17.55 -11.74 22.18
CA PRO A 18 17.75 -11.30 20.81
C PRO A 18 18.19 -12.44 19.87
N ALA A 19 18.86 -13.47 20.38
CA ALA A 19 19.32 -14.58 19.56
C ALA A 19 18.15 -15.44 19.09
N LYS A 20 17.17 -15.70 19.96
CA LYS A 20 15.94 -16.41 19.59
C LYS A 20 15.09 -15.57 18.61
N ILE A 21 14.94 -14.27 18.89
CA ILE A 21 14.22 -13.35 17.99
C ILE A 21 14.86 -13.40 16.60
N LYS A 22 16.19 -13.30 16.53
CA LYS A 22 16.93 -13.36 15.27
C LYS A 22 16.72 -14.69 14.53
N LEU A 23 16.73 -15.83 15.22
CA LEU A 23 16.46 -17.13 14.59
C LEU A 23 15.07 -17.19 13.94
N VAL A 24 14.07 -16.53 14.55
CA VAL A 24 12.71 -16.47 14.01
C VAL A 24 12.60 -15.47 12.85
N THR A 25 13.30 -14.33 12.91
CA THR A 25 13.23 -13.32 11.87
C THR A 25 14.05 -13.68 10.63
N ASP A 26 15.20 -14.36 10.80
CA ASP A 26 16.06 -14.76 9.67
C ASP A 26 15.34 -15.69 8.67
N VAL A 27 14.33 -16.46 9.11
CA VAL A 27 13.61 -17.34 8.17
C VAL A 27 12.74 -16.56 7.18
N VAL A 28 12.36 -15.32 7.49
CA VAL A 28 11.55 -14.47 6.59
C VAL A 28 12.34 -14.18 5.31
N GLU A 29 13.60 -13.80 5.44
CA GLU A 29 14.46 -13.43 4.31
C GLU A 29 14.92 -14.63 3.48
N THR A 30 14.65 -15.87 3.93
CA THR A 30 14.87 -17.08 3.13
C THR A 30 13.79 -17.33 2.08
N VAL A 31 12.71 -16.55 2.09
CA VAL A 31 11.63 -16.65 1.11
C VAL A 31 11.76 -15.55 0.08
N GLU A 32 11.96 -15.95 -1.18
CA GLU A 32 12.08 -15.01 -2.28
C GLU A 32 10.79 -14.17 -2.44
N GLY A 33 10.95 -12.87 -2.64
CA GLY A 33 9.82 -11.93 -2.81
C GLY A 33 9.18 -11.47 -1.51
N VAL A 34 9.71 -11.86 -0.34
CA VAL A 34 9.30 -11.33 0.97
C VAL A 34 10.38 -10.44 1.54
N LYS A 35 9.97 -9.33 2.12
CA LYS A 35 10.87 -8.37 2.79
C LYS A 35 10.49 -8.21 4.25
N LEU A 36 11.45 -8.41 5.15
CA LEU A 36 11.32 -8.05 6.56
C LEU A 36 11.37 -6.52 6.68
N LEU A 37 10.31 -5.92 7.26
CA LEU A 37 10.20 -4.47 7.38
C LEU A 37 10.54 -3.95 8.77
N ASP A 38 10.12 -4.68 9.80
CA ASP A 38 10.29 -4.24 11.20
C ASP A 38 10.33 -5.42 12.17
N VAL A 39 11.07 -5.23 13.28
CA VAL A 39 11.16 -6.15 14.41
C VAL A 39 11.15 -5.32 15.69
N ASP A 40 10.05 -5.37 16.43
CA ASP A 40 9.84 -4.57 17.65
C ASP A 40 9.76 -5.48 18.90
N PRO A 41 10.88 -5.66 19.65
CA PRO A 41 10.92 -6.49 20.85
C PRO A 41 10.51 -5.72 22.11
N GLY A 42 9.47 -6.17 22.78
CA GLY A 42 9.00 -5.65 24.08
C GLY A 42 9.52 -6.48 25.26
N LYS A 43 10.53 -5.99 25.98
CA LYS A 43 11.13 -6.72 27.11
C LYS A 43 10.18 -6.96 28.29
N ALA A 44 9.35 -5.98 28.65
CA ALA A 44 8.39 -6.08 29.74
C ALA A 44 7.27 -7.08 29.39
N THR A 45 6.73 -6.95 28.20
CA THR A 45 5.68 -7.83 27.68
C THR A 45 6.18 -9.23 27.35
N ASN A 46 7.49 -9.40 27.16
CA ASN A 46 8.15 -10.60 26.67
C ASN A 46 7.50 -11.09 25.35
N ARG A 47 7.42 -10.19 24.39
CA ARG A 47 6.74 -10.38 23.11
C ARG A 47 7.45 -9.54 22.04
N THR A 48 7.55 -10.05 20.84
CA THR A 48 8.08 -9.32 19.67
C THR A 48 7.01 -9.27 18.59
N VAL A 49 6.83 -8.10 18.02
CA VAL A 49 6.05 -7.88 16.80
C VAL A 49 7.02 -7.94 15.62
N ILE A 50 6.72 -8.77 14.64
CA ILE A 50 7.51 -8.92 13.42
C ILE A 50 6.62 -8.46 12.27
N THR A 51 7.13 -7.60 11.38
CA THR A 51 6.39 -7.11 10.23
C THR A 51 7.13 -7.45 8.94
N PHE A 52 6.48 -8.16 8.03
CA PHE A 52 7.01 -8.44 6.70
C PHE A 52 5.92 -8.36 5.63
N VAL A 53 6.34 -8.15 4.39
CA VAL A 53 5.43 -7.91 3.26
C VAL A 53 5.95 -8.61 2.00
N GLY A 54 5.05 -8.97 1.12
CA GLY A 54 5.36 -9.59 -0.17
C GLY A 54 4.11 -9.97 -0.94
N ALA A 55 4.30 -10.76 -2.02
CA ALA A 55 3.21 -11.38 -2.73
C ALA A 55 2.47 -12.40 -1.84
N PRO A 56 1.15 -12.60 -2.02
CA PRO A 56 0.34 -13.44 -1.12
C PRO A 56 0.93 -14.81 -0.84
N GLU A 57 1.31 -15.56 -1.86
CA GLU A 57 1.85 -16.92 -1.73
C GLU A 57 3.18 -16.96 -0.98
N ALA A 58 4.06 -15.98 -1.26
CA ALA A 58 5.35 -15.87 -0.60
C ALA A 58 5.19 -15.49 0.88
N VAL A 59 4.25 -14.60 1.20
CA VAL A 59 3.94 -14.20 2.59
C VAL A 59 3.41 -15.38 3.40
N ILE A 60 2.55 -16.23 2.83
CA ILE A 60 2.04 -17.45 3.51
C ILE A 60 3.17 -18.42 3.80
N GLU A 61 4.11 -18.59 2.89
CA GLU A 61 5.29 -19.44 3.11
C GLU A 61 6.18 -18.87 4.23
N ALA A 62 6.43 -17.56 4.22
CA ALA A 62 7.21 -16.89 5.26
C ALA A 62 6.53 -16.98 6.63
N ALA A 63 5.22 -16.74 6.70
CA ALA A 63 4.42 -16.86 7.92
C ALA A 63 4.46 -18.29 8.49
N PHE A 64 4.34 -19.29 7.64
CA PHE A 64 4.47 -20.69 8.04
C PHE A 64 5.85 -20.99 8.63
N ARG A 65 6.94 -20.51 8.00
CA ARG A 65 8.31 -20.67 8.51
C ARG A 65 8.51 -19.96 9.86
N VAL A 66 7.95 -18.76 10.02
CA VAL A 66 7.99 -18.01 11.29
C VAL A 66 7.28 -18.80 12.40
N ILE A 67 6.06 -19.28 12.16
CA ILE A 67 5.30 -20.07 13.13
C ILE A 67 6.06 -21.35 13.51
N LYS A 68 6.60 -22.06 12.52
CA LYS A 68 7.42 -23.26 12.74
C LYS A 68 8.64 -22.94 13.61
N LYS A 69 9.42 -21.91 13.22
CA LYS A 69 10.64 -21.57 13.94
C LYS A 69 10.34 -21.07 15.36
N ALA A 70 9.29 -20.27 15.55
CA ALA A 70 8.87 -19.84 16.88
C ALA A 70 8.52 -21.04 17.78
N ALA A 71 7.78 -22.03 17.27
CA ALA A 71 7.45 -23.24 18.02
C ALA A 71 8.67 -24.12 18.36
N GLU A 72 9.74 -24.07 17.54
CA GLU A 72 10.99 -24.77 17.81
C GLU A 72 11.84 -24.13 18.92
N VAL A 73 11.82 -22.79 19.06
CA VAL A 73 12.74 -22.06 19.93
C VAL A 73 12.08 -21.46 21.19
N ILE A 74 10.75 -21.39 21.23
CA ILE A 74 9.97 -20.82 22.31
C ILE A 74 9.18 -21.93 23.01
N ASP A 75 9.40 -22.10 24.32
CA ASP A 75 8.67 -23.06 25.17
C ASP A 75 7.66 -22.30 26.03
N MET A 76 6.38 -22.35 25.65
CA MET A 76 5.30 -21.66 26.36
C MET A 76 5.09 -22.12 27.78
N SER A 77 5.47 -23.37 28.13
CA SER A 77 5.37 -23.88 29.49
C SER A 77 6.32 -23.17 30.48
N LYS A 78 7.38 -22.53 29.97
CA LYS A 78 8.38 -21.76 30.70
C LYS A 78 8.26 -20.24 30.51
N HIS A 79 7.41 -19.80 29.58
CA HIS A 79 7.28 -18.40 29.25
C HIS A 79 6.51 -17.61 30.30
N SER A 80 6.95 -16.37 30.58
CA SER A 80 6.25 -15.39 31.41
C SER A 80 6.45 -13.98 30.89
N GLY A 81 5.43 -13.14 31.00
CA GLY A 81 5.43 -11.73 30.58
C GLY A 81 4.16 -11.03 31.07
N GLU A 82 4.15 -9.70 31.02
CA GLU A 82 2.98 -8.89 31.41
C GLU A 82 1.84 -8.94 30.38
N HIS A 83 2.16 -9.25 29.13
CA HIS A 83 1.16 -9.34 28.07
C HIS A 83 0.43 -10.69 28.12
N PRO A 84 -0.91 -10.71 27.92
CA PRO A 84 -1.64 -11.95 27.72
C PRO A 84 -1.01 -12.83 26.63
N ARG A 85 -0.78 -14.09 26.92
CA ARG A 85 -0.07 -15.03 26.05
C ARG A 85 -0.98 -16.18 25.64
N PHE A 86 -0.85 -16.66 24.41
CA PHE A 86 -1.68 -17.71 23.87
C PHE A 86 -0.85 -18.83 23.21
N GLY A 87 0.23 -18.49 22.53
CA GLY A 87 1.17 -19.42 21.92
C GLY A 87 2.51 -18.82 21.58
N ALA A 88 3.46 -19.66 21.15
CA ALA A 88 4.78 -19.25 20.69
C ALA A 88 4.69 -18.21 19.57
N THR A 89 3.81 -18.44 18.60
CA THR A 89 3.23 -17.39 17.74
C THR A 89 1.80 -17.15 18.23
N ASP A 90 1.64 -16.07 18.97
CA ASP A 90 0.39 -15.71 19.62
C ASP A 90 -0.70 -15.35 18.60
N VAL A 91 -0.38 -14.46 17.66
CA VAL A 91 -1.24 -14.05 16.55
C VAL A 91 -0.45 -13.92 15.27
N CYS A 92 -1.09 -14.20 14.15
CA CYS A 92 -0.53 -14.08 12.81
C CYS A 92 -1.58 -13.47 11.84
N PRO A 93 -1.77 -12.14 11.86
CA PRO A 93 -2.71 -11.47 10.97
C PRO A 93 -2.11 -11.28 9.58
N LEU A 94 -2.96 -11.42 8.57
CA LEU A 94 -2.73 -10.97 7.21
C LEU A 94 -3.47 -9.66 6.99
N VAL A 95 -2.82 -8.70 6.37
CA VAL A 95 -3.32 -7.34 6.15
C VAL A 95 -3.13 -6.98 4.69
N PRO A 96 -4.19 -6.67 3.92
CA PRO A 96 -4.04 -6.21 2.55
C PRO A 96 -3.34 -4.85 2.51
N VAL A 97 -2.35 -4.69 1.64
CA VAL A 97 -1.59 -3.44 1.46
C VAL A 97 -1.92 -2.80 0.13
N ALA A 98 -1.81 -3.54 -0.96
CA ALA A 98 -2.07 -3.04 -2.31
C ALA A 98 -2.51 -4.19 -3.24
N GLY A 99 -3.39 -3.87 -4.21
CA GLY A 99 -3.79 -4.80 -5.28
C GLY A 99 -4.53 -6.06 -4.86
N ILE A 100 -5.01 -6.13 -3.61
CA ILE A 100 -5.78 -7.24 -3.04
C ILE A 100 -6.76 -6.72 -1.99
N SER A 101 -7.96 -7.30 -1.90
CA SER A 101 -8.98 -6.95 -0.92
C SER A 101 -8.89 -7.80 0.36
N LEU A 102 -9.66 -7.40 1.40
CA LEU A 102 -9.81 -8.20 2.63
C LEU A 102 -10.38 -9.59 2.33
N GLU A 103 -11.41 -9.66 1.50
CA GLU A 103 -12.08 -10.89 1.12
C GLU A 103 -11.14 -11.84 0.38
N GLU A 104 -10.29 -11.29 -0.49
CA GLU A 104 -9.30 -12.07 -1.23
C GLU A 104 -8.16 -12.58 -0.34
N CYS A 105 -7.93 -11.96 0.84
CA CYS A 105 -6.95 -12.44 1.82
C CYS A 105 -7.46 -13.64 2.65
N ILE A 106 -8.77 -13.83 2.80
CA ILE A 106 -9.35 -14.90 3.64
C ILE A 106 -8.89 -16.30 3.23
N PRO A 107 -8.93 -16.70 1.94
CA PRO A 107 -8.43 -18.01 1.52
C PRO A 107 -6.97 -18.27 1.91
N TYR A 108 -6.11 -17.24 1.85
CA TYR A 108 -4.70 -17.35 2.25
C TYR A 108 -4.54 -17.60 3.75
N ALA A 109 -5.36 -16.93 4.59
CA ALA A 109 -5.35 -17.18 6.04
C ALA A 109 -5.80 -18.62 6.35
N HIS A 110 -6.83 -19.11 5.69
CA HIS A 110 -7.30 -20.49 5.85
C HIS A 110 -6.26 -21.50 5.38
N GLN A 111 -5.58 -21.26 4.25
CA GLN A 111 -4.48 -22.08 3.78
C GLN A 111 -3.32 -22.15 4.79
N LEU A 112 -2.94 -21.00 5.36
CA LEU A 112 -1.90 -20.94 6.40
C LEU A 112 -2.30 -21.75 7.62
N GLY A 113 -3.51 -21.52 8.17
CA GLY A 113 -3.99 -22.24 9.35
C GLY A 113 -4.04 -23.75 9.13
N GLN A 114 -4.55 -24.18 7.98
CA GLN A 114 -4.62 -25.60 7.62
C GLN A 114 -3.24 -26.25 7.58
N ARG A 115 -2.25 -25.63 6.92
CA ARG A 115 -0.86 -26.09 6.92
C ARG A 115 -0.25 -26.17 8.31
N VAL A 116 -0.48 -25.14 9.15
CA VAL A 116 0.01 -25.11 10.54
C VAL A 116 -0.58 -26.27 11.34
N GLY A 117 -1.86 -26.57 11.18
CA GLY A 117 -2.52 -27.69 11.83
C GLY A 117 -2.03 -29.04 11.37
N GLU A 118 -1.89 -29.26 10.06
CA GLU A 118 -1.55 -30.54 9.44
C GLU A 118 -0.04 -30.84 9.54
N GLU A 119 0.82 -29.87 9.20
CA GLU A 119 2.26 -30.09 9.11
C GLU A 119 3.00 -29.91 10.44
N LEU A 120 2.52 -28.98 11.31
CA LEU A 120 3.18 -28.70 12.59
C LEU A 120 2.43 -29.28 13.81
N GLY A 121 1.17 -29.69 13.64
CA GLY A 121 0.35 -30.18 14.75
C GLY A 121 0.03 -29.10 15.80
N ILE A 122 0.05 -27.83 15.40
CA ILE A 122 -0.26 -26.69 16.28
C ILE A 122 -1.76 -26.37 16.14
N PRO A 123 -2.54 -26.40 17.24
CA PRO A 123 -3.94 -26.01 17.18
C PRO A 123 -4.09 -24.49 17.00
N GLY A 124 -5.18 -24.06 16.38
CA GLY A 124 -5.43 -22.64 16.21
C GLY A 124 -6.85 -22.26 15.89
N TYR A 125 -7.06 -20.95 15.88
CA TYR A 125 -8.35 -20.33 15.61
C TYR A 125 -8.22 -19.27 14.52
N PHE A 126 -9.26 -19.15 13.68
CA PHE A 126 -9.41 -18.00 12.80
C PHE A 126 -10.11 -16.86 13.51
N TYR A 127 -9.67 -15.61 13.26
CA TYR A 127 -10.26 -14.42 13.89
C TYR A 127 -10.43 -13.26 12.90
N GLU A 128 -11.13 -12.20 13.32
CA GLU A 128 -11.55 -11.06 12.50
C GLU A 128 -12.27 -11.54 11.23
N GLU A 129 -11.89 -11.08 10.04
CA GLU A 129 -12.57 -11.44 8.80
C GLU A 129 -12.32 -12.89 8.35
N ALA A 130 -11.28 -13.55 8.85
CA ALA A 130 -11.05 -14.98 8.62
C ALA A 130 -11.88 -15.89 9.54
N ALA A 131 -12.57 -15.35 10.55
CA ALA A 131 -13.33 -16.11 11.53
C ALA A 131 -14.40 -16.99 10.88
N THR A 132 -14.44 -18.27 11.28
CA THR A 132 -15.44 -19.26 10.83
C THR A 132 -16.76 -19.19 11.61
N GLN A 133 -16.74 -18.52 12.79
CA GLN A 133 -17.87 -18.34 13.69
C GLN A 133 -17.91 -16.89 14.19
N PRO A 134 -19.11 -16.30 14.36
CA PRO A 134 -19.27 -14.91 14.77
C PRO A 134 -18.56 -14.56 16.10
N GLU A 135 -18.54 -15.50 17.04
CA GLU A 135 -17.93 -15.35 18.37
C GLU A 135 -16.40 -15.23 18.29
N ARG A 136 -15.79 -15.71 17.20
CA ARG A 136 -14.34 -15.68 16.96
C ARG A 136 -13.87 -14.42 16.23
N LYS A 137 -14.79 -13.55 15.78
CA LYS A 137 -14.39 -12.26 15.19
C LYS A 137 -13.56 -11.41 16.15
N ASN A 138 -13.88 -11.43 17.42
CA ASN A 138 -13.14 -10.65 18.42
C ASN A 138 -11.93 -11.43 18.96
N LEU A 139 -10.72 -11.00 18.63
CA LEU A 139 -9.47 -11.62 19.09
C LEU A 139 -9.40 -11.73 20.64
N ALA A 140 -9.92 -10.75 21.39
CA ALA A 140 -9.92 -10.81 22.85
C ALA A 140 -10.78 -11.98 23.38
N THR A 141 -11.89 -12.29 22.69
CA THR A 141 -12.74 -13.45 23.00
C THR A 141 -12.01 -14.75 22.64
N VAL A 142 -11.36 -14.82 21.49
CA VAL A 142 -10.54 -15.97 21.07
C VAL A 142 -9.44 -16.26 22.10
N ARG A 143 -8.77 -15.22 22.62
CA ARG A 143 -7.68 -15.33 23.58
C ARG A 143 -8.13 -15.47 25.04
N SER A 144 -9.44 -15.46 25.32
CA SER A 144 -9.97 -15.58 26.68
C SER A 144 -9.47 -16.87 27.35
N GLY A 145 -9.08 -16.75 28.60
CA GLY A 145 -8.45 -17.82 29.38
C GLY A 145 -6.95 -17.94 29.17
N GLN A 146 -6.40 -17.26 28.16
CA GLN A 146 -4.96 -17.23 27.85
C GLN A 146 -4.36 -18.64 27.74
N TYR A 147 -3.03 -18.76 27.81
CA TYR A 147 -2.34 -20.04 27.78
C TYR A 147 -2.78 -20.97 28.93
N GLU A 148 -3.00 -20.41 30.12
CA GLU A 148 -3.41 -21.14 31.33
C GLU A 148 -4.77 -21.82 31.21
N GLY A 149 -5.66 -21.25 30.37
CA GLY A 149 -7.00 -21.80 30.13
C GLY A 149 -7.07 -22.84 29.01
N LEU A 150 -5.99 -23.03 28.22
CA LEU A 150 -6.01 -23.85 27.00
C LEU A 150 -6.42 -25.30 27.24
N ALA A 151 -5.99 -25.91 28.36
CA ALA A 151 -6.32 -27.29 28.68
C ALA A 151 -7.84 -27.53 28.79
N LYS A 152 -8.59 -26.52 29.24
CA LYS A 152 -10.07 -26.57 29.29
C LYS A 152 -10.70 -26.14 27.97
N LYS A 153 -10.15 -25.12 27.33
CA LYS A 153 -10.69 -24.53 26.12
C LYS A 153 -10.66 -25.49 24.94
N LEU A 154 -9.55 -26.19 24.72
CA LEU A 154 -9.38 -27.11 23.58
C LEU A 154 -10.32 -28.33 23.61
N VAL A 155 -10.79 -28.73 24.78
CA VAL A 155 -11.75 -29.83 24.95
C VAL A 155 -13.22 -29.39 25.01
N ASP A 156 -13.47 -28.07 25.05
CA ASP A 156 -14.83 -27.51 24.98
C ASP A 156 -15.34 -27.62 23.54
N PRO A 157 -16.47 -28.29 23.28
CA PRO A 157 -17.04 -28.42 21.94
C PRO A 157 -17.30 -27.08 21.25
N ASN A 158 -17.63 -26.02 22.00
CA ASN A 158 -17.87 -24.67 21.44
C ASN A 158 -16.57 -23.98 21.03
N TRP A 159 -15.44 -24.45 21.59
CA TRP A 159 -14.11 -23.91 21.35
C TRP A 159 -13.16 -24.94 20.73
N ALA A 160 -13.69 -25.96 20.05
CA ALA A 160 -12.87 -26.84 19.24
C ALA A 160 -12.04 -26.00 18.26
N PRO A 161 -10.72 -26.25 18.10
CA PRO A 161 -9.88 -25.46 17.22
C PRO A 161 -10.36 -25.55 15.77
N ASP A 162 -10.17 -24.48 15.00
CA ASP A 162 -10.49 -24.44 13.57
C ASP A 162 -9.50 -25.28 12.76
N PHE A 163 -8.29 -25.44 13.27
CA PHE A 163 -7.25 -26.27 12.65
C PHE A 163 -6.36 -26.90 13.74
N GLY A 164 -5.71 -28.02 13.39
CA GLY A 164 -4.82 -28.75 14.28
C GLY A 164 -5.54 -29.57 15.37
N PRO A 165 -4.77 -30.22 16.27
CA PRO A 165 -5.32 -31.16 17.23
C PRO A 165 -5.97 -30.46 18.44
N ALA A 166 -7.07 -31.00 18.96
CA ALA A 166 -7.75 -30.49 20.16
C ALA A 166 -7.11 -30.99 21.48
N GLU A 167 -5.89 -31.48 21.45
CA GLU A 167 -5.22 -32.10 22.58
C GLU A 167 -4.15 -31.15 23.17
N PHE A 168 -4.37 -30.64 24.39
CA PHE A 168 -3.42 -29.72 25.07
C PHE A 168 -2.01 -30.29 25.19
N VAL A 169 -1.86 -31.60 25.42
CA VAL A 169 -0.54 -32.23 25.53
C VAL A 169 0.34 -31.99 24.30
N LYS A 170 -0.26 -31.96 23.13
CA LYS A 170 0.44 -31.64 21.87
C LYS A 170 0.75 -30.15 21.72
N ALA A 171 -0.02 -29.29 22.36
CA ALA A 171 0.11 -27.84 22.34
C ALA A 171 0.89 -27.26 23.55
N GLN A 172 1.38 -28.11 24.45
CA GLN A 172 1.96 -27.65 25.72
C GLN A 172 3.18 -26.73 25.53
N THR A 173 4.03 -27.03 24.56
CA THR A 173 5.23 -26.22 24.27
C THR A 173 4.95 -25.08 23.31
N SER A 174 4.14 -25.29 22.29
CA SER A 174 3.83 -24.27 21.27
C SER A 174 2.69 -23.32 21.66
N GLY A 175 1.79 -23.76 22.55
CA GLY A 175 0.49 -23.08 22.74
C GLY A 175 -0.38 -23.18 21.49
N VAL A 176 -1.21 -22.17 21.27
CA VAL A 176 -2.20 -22.05 20.21
C VAL A 176 -1.91 -20.79 19.38
N THR A 177 -2.10 -20.87 18.09
CA THR A 177 -1.90 -19.72 17.18
C THR A 177 -3.25 -19.20 16.68
N ALA A 178 -3.47 -17.87 16.75
CA ALA A 178 -4.60 -17.23 16.08
C ALA A 178 -4.17 -16.66 14.73
N VAL A 179 -4.80 -17.11 13.64
CA VAL A 179 -4.58 -16.61 12.28
C VAL A 179 -5.78 -15.76 11.87
N GLY A 180 -5.56 -14.59 11.31
CA GLY A 180 -6.66 -13.69 10.98
C GLY A 180 -6.42 -12.86 9.74
N VAL A 181 -7.49 -12.22 9.26
CA VAL A 181 -7.44 -11.17 8.25
C VAL A 181 -8.07 -9.93 8.85
N ARG A 182 -7.35 -8.82 8.82
CA ARG A 182 -7.85 -7.54 9.34
C ARG A 182 -7.42 -6.37 8.45
N ASP A 183 -8.12 -5.27 8.59
CA ASP A 183 -7.73 -4.02 7.94
C ASP A 183 -6.44 -3.46 8.58
N PHE A 184 -5.82 -2.52 7.89
CA PHE A 184 -4.58 -1.90 8.33
C PHE A 184 -4.80 -1.12 9.63
N LEU A 185 -3.94 -1.36 10.60
CA LEU A 185 -3.91 -0.63 11.86
C LEU A 185 -2.76 0.36 11.84
N VAL A 186 -3.05 1.62 12.11
CA VAL A 186 -2.03 2.67 12.24
C VAL A 186 -1.97 3.16 13.69
N ALA A 187 -0.80 3.03 14.30
CA ALA A 187 -0.49 3.70 15.56
C ALA A 187 -0.07 5.14 15.25
N TYR A 188 -0.80 6.10 15.81
CA TYR A 188 -0.72 7.50 15.41
C TYR A 188 -0.85 8.43 16.60
N ASN A 189 0.14 9.27 16.83
CA ASN A 189 0.18 10.20 17.95
C ASN A 189 -0.02 11.64 17.46
N VAL A 190 -0.79 12.44 18.19
CA VAL A 190 -1.04 13.85 17.88
C VAL A 190 -0.51 14.73 19.00
N ASN A 191 0.38 15.68 18.66
CA ASN A 191 1.08 16.55 19.59
C ASN A 191 0.24 17.77 19.93
N LEU A 192 0.25 18.18 21.19
CA LEU A 192 -0.49 19.34 21.69
C LEU A 192 0.46 20.37 22.31
N ASN A 193 0.13 21.65 22.20
CA ASN A 193 0.84 22.75 22.85
C ASN A 193 0.57 22.83 24.38
N THR A 194 0.53 21.71 25.07
CA THR A 194 0.25 21.63 26.50
C THR A 194 1.03 20.49 27.15
N THR A 195 1.27 20.57 28.45
CA THR A 195 1.80 19.48 29.27
C THR A 195 0.69 18.71 30.02
N SER A 196 -0.57 19.12 29.85
CA SER A 196 -1.71 18.58 30.60
C SER A 196 -2.26 17.28 30.00
N THR A 197 -1.91 16.14 30.59
CA THR A 197 -2.50 14.84 30.24
C THR A 197 -4.02 14.82 30.39
N ARG A 198 -4.57 15.58 31.35
CA ARG A 198 -6.02 15.71 31.52
C ARG A 198 -6.68 16.36 30.30
N ARG A 199 -6.06 17.39 29.71
CA ARG A 199 -6.55 18.04 28.48
C ARG A 199 -6.44 17.11 27.28
N ALA A 200 -5.30 16.41 27.14
CA ALA A 200 -5.12 15.42 26.08
C ALA A 200 -6.15 14.28 26.17
N ASN A 201 -6.39 13.75 27.37
CA ASN A 201 -7.44 12.73 27.58
C ASN A 201 -8.85 13.25 27.27
N ALA A 202 -9.15 14.52 27.56
CA ALA A 202 -10.46 15.08 27.23
C ALA A 202 -10.71 15.09 25.72
N ILE A 203 -9.67 15.39 24.92
CA ILE A 203 -9.73 15.32 23.45
C ILE A 203 -9.81 13.86 23.00
N ALA A 204 -8.96 12.96 23.51
CA ALA A 204 -8.98 11.55 23.18
C ALA A 204 -10.38 10.92 23.39
N PHE A 205 -11.07 11.34 24.46
CA PHE A 205 -12.42 10.84 24.78
C PHE A 205 -13.52 11.42 23.88
N ASP A 206 -13.29 12.58 23.27
CA ASP A 206 -14.21 13.12 22.26
C ASP A 206 -14.09 12.34 20.93
N ILE A 207 -12.88 11.86 20.61
CA ILE A 207 -12.54 11.30 19.32
C ILE A 207 -12.75 9.78 19.30
N ARG A 208 -12.19 9.04 20.29
CA ARG A 208 -12.20 7.57 20.30
C ARG A 208 -13.59 6.97 20.36
N GLU A 209 -13.82 5.83 19.72
CA GLU A 209 -15.11 5.16 19.64
C GLU A 209 -15.78 4.92 21.01
N ALA A 210 -15.02 4.42 21.98
CA ALA A 210 -15.53 4.15 23.33
C ALA A 210 -15.92 5.42 24.10
N GLY A 211 -15.54 6.59 23.61
CA GLY A 211 -15.91 7.88 24.18
C GLY A 211 -15.56 8.03 25.66
N ARG A 212 -16.48 8.59 26.42
CA ARG A 212 -16.36 8.86 27.85
C ARG A 212 -17.47 8.21 28.68
N VAL A 213 -17.19 7.95 29.95
CA VAL A 213 -18.21 7.50 30.88
C VAL A 213 -19.18 8.65 31.19
N GLN A 214 -20.48 8.38 31.08
CA GLN A 214 -21.54 9.32 31.45
C GLN A 214 -21.56 9.52 32.97
N ARG A 215 -21.70 10.78 33.40
CA ARG A 215 -21.76 11.13 34.82
C ARG A 215 -22.93 12.08 35.10
N GLU A 216 -23.50 11.99 36.28
CA GLU A 216 -24.55 12.89 36.76
C GLU A 216 -23.94 14.23 37.18
N GLY A 217 -24.57 15.34 36.78
CA GLY A 217 -24.13 16.69 37.12
C GLY A 217 -22.77 17.05 36.51
N ASN A 218 -21.70 16.98 37.30
CA ASN A 218 -20.37 17.35 36.80
C ASN A 218 -19.77 16.23 35.93
N PRO A 219 -19.41 16.51 34.65
CA PRO A 219 -18.92 15.48 33.72
C PRO A 219 -17.56 14.88 34.10
N LEU A 220 -16.83 15.46 35.05
CA LEU A 220 -15.52 14.97 35.50
C LEU A 220 -15.59 14.26 36.85
N THR A 221 -16.34 14.80 37.81
CA THR A 221 -16.36 14.36 39.20
C THR A 221 -17.70 13.77 39.64
N GLY A 222 -18.76 13.93 38.83
CA GLY A 222 -20.07 13.40 39.11
C GLY A 222 -20.11 11.87 39.25
N LYS A 223 -21.17 11.35 39.86
CA LYS A 223 -21.38 9.89 40.00
C LYS A 223 -21.54 9.27 38.62
N LYS A 224 -20.92 8.10 38.40
CA LYS A 224 -21.07 7.37 37.14
C LYS A 224 -22.53 6.91 36.98
N VAL A 225 -23.10 7.09 35.80
CA VAL A 225 -24.36 6.47 35.43
C VAL A 225 -24.08 5.01 35.07
N LEU A 226 -24.80 4.09 35.71
CA LEU A 226 -24.68 2.66 35.45
C LEU A 226 -25.91 2.20 34.67
N ASP A 227 -25.74 1.20 33.83
CA ASP A 227 -26.85 0.50 33.15
C ASP A 227 -27.49 -0.57 34.06
N ALA A 228 -28.40 -1.36 33.48
CA ALA A 228 -29.14 -2.42 34.20
C ALA A 228 -28.20 -3.55 34.72
N ASP A 229 -27.05 -3.74 34.07
CA ASP A 229 -26.07 -4.76 34.42
C ASP A 229 -24.99 -4.23 35.39
N GLY A 230 -25.07 -2.95 35.77
CA GLY A 230 -24.14 -2.29 36.69
C GLY A 230 -22.87 -1.77 36.00
N GLU A 231 -22.84 -1.78 34.67
CA GLU A 231 -21.72 -1.28 33.89
C GLU A 231 -21.86 0.22 33.60
N PRO A 232 -20.72 0.97 33.54
CA PRO A 232 -20.77 2.39 33.27
C PRO A 232 -21.29 2.73 31.87
N VAL A 233 -22.40 3.46 31.78
CA VAL A 233 -22.92 4.00 30.52
C VAL A 233 -21.89 4.92 29.88
N ARG A 234 -21.70 4.79 28.57
CA ARG A 234 -20.74 5.59 27.81
C ARG A 234 -21.44 6.52 26.82
N ILE A 235 -20.90 7.72 26.70
CA ILE A 235 -21.20 8.66 25.60
C ILE A 235 -20.16 8.37 24.53
N PRO A 236 -20.54 7.80 23.36
CA PRO A 236 -19.57 7.47 22.32
C PRO A 236 -18.83 8.71 21.81
N GLY A 237 -17.61 8.54 21.36
CA GLY A 237 -16.88 9.58 20.68
C GLY A 237 -17.28 9.73 19.22
N LYS A 238 -16.63 10.66 18.53
CA LYS A 238 -17.01 11.06 17.16
C LYS A 238 -16.67 10.01 16.11
N LEU A 239 -15.55 9.26 16.31
CA LEU A 239 -14.99 8.39 15.28
C LEU A 239 -15.10 6.91 15.67
N LYS A 240 -15.37 6.09 14.66
CA LYS A 240 -15.38 4.63 14.76
C LYS A 240 -13.99 4.05 14.55
N SER A 241 -13.76 2.84 15.02
CA SER A 241 -12.48 2.13 14.88
C SER A 241 -11.26 2.93 15.38
N VAL A 242 -11.45 3.79 16.39
CA VAL A 242 -10.41 4.59 17.02
C VAL A 242 -10.33 4.26 18.51
N LYS A 243 -9.17 3.82 18.95
CA LYS A 243 -8.78 3.77 20.37
C LYS A 243 -7.84 4.94 20.64
N GLY A 244 -7.90 5.52 21.84
CA GLY A 244 -7.03 6.66 22.14
C GLY A 244 -6.98 7.01 23.62
N ILE A 245 -5.81 7.47 24.05
CA ILE A 245 -5.54 8.01 25.39
C ILE A 245 -4.63 9.23 25.27
N GLY A 246 -4.70 10.11 26.28
CA GLY A 246 -3.75 11.21 26.42
C GLY A 246 -2.65 10.84 27.40
N TRP A 247 -1.41 11.15 27.06
CA TRP A 247 -0.24 10.95 27.90
C TRP A 247 0.71 12.16 27.82
N TYR A 248 1.76 12.19 28.62
CA TYR A 248 2.83 13.16 28.57
C TYR A 248 4.11 12.46 28.14
N ILE A 249 4.81 13.01 27.20
CA ILE A 249 6.10 12.50 26.73
C ILE A 249 7.19 13.43 27.25
N GLU A 250 7.99 12.92 28.15
CA GLU A 250 9.05 13.69 28.82
C GLU A 250 10.13 14.13 27.82
N GLU A 251 10.48 13.28 26.88
CA GLU A 251 11.45 13.55 25.81
C GLU A 251 11.08 14.76 24.95
N TYR A 252 9.79 14.92 24.66
CA TYR A 252 9.29 16.01 23.81
C TYR A 252 8.77 17.21 24.63
N GLY A 253 8.60 17.05 25.93
CA GLY A 253 8.10 18.10 26.82
C GLY A 253 6.64 18.50 26.55
N VAL A 254 5.85 17.67 25.87
CA VAL A 254 4.47 17.95 25.49
C VAL A 254 3.54 16.78 25.82
N ALA A 255 2.25 17.07 25.96
CA ALA A 255 1.23 16.03 26.01
C ALA A 255 0.86 15.63 24.58
N GLN A 256 0.74 14.34 24.36
CA GLN A 256 0.27 13.73 23.12
C GLN A 256 -1.07 13.02 23.35
N ILE A 257 -1.80 12.83 22.27
CA ILE A 257 -2.88 11.86 22.18
C ILE A 257 -2.37 10.69 21.36
N SER A 258 -2.26 9.53 22.00
CA SER A 258 -1.88 8.29 21.32
C SER A 258 -3.13 7.58 20.82
N TYR A 259 -3.23 7.41 19.53
CA TYR A 259 -4.30 6.69 18.84
C TYR A 259 -3.81 5.34 18.31
N ASN A 260 -4.71 4.36 18.35
CA ASN A 260 -4.69 3.21 17.46
C ASN A 260 -5.90 3.33 16.53
N LEU A 261 -5.66 3.64 15.27
CA LEU A 261 -6.65 3.60 14.20
C LEU A 261 -6.76 2.14 13.76
N THR A 262 -7.73 1.42 14.29
CA THR A 262 -7.83 -0.05 14.13
C THR A 262 -8.38 -0.46 12.78
N ASN A 263 -8.94 0.47 12.03
CA ASN A 263 -9.37 0.30 10.64
C ASN A 263 -9.32 1.66 9.95
N ILE A 264 -8.33 1.85 9.07
CA ILE A 264 -8.11 3.13 8.36
C ILE A 264 -9.06 3.34 7.18
N SER A 265 -9.75 2.29 6.72
CA SER A 265 -10.82 2.42 5.71
C SER A 265 -12.08 3.03 6.32
N ILE A 266 -12.32 2.83 7.63
CA ILE A 266 -13.43 3.47 8.36
C ILE A 266 -13.05 4.86 8.87
N THR A 267 -11.88 4.98 9.49
CA THR A 267 -11.35 6.27 9.97
C THR A 267 -9.94 6.48 9.47
N PRO A 268 -9.78 7.17 8.33
CA PRO A 268 -8.48 7.55 7.79
C PRO A 268 -7.70 8.47 8.72
N VAL A 269 -6.37 8.45 8.59
CA VAL A 269 -5.45 9.25 9.44
C VAL A 269 -5.78 10.74 9.43
N HIS A 270 -6.06 11.29 8.24
CA HIS A 270 -6.38 12.71 8.08
C HIS A 270 -7.71 13.11 8.74
N VAL A 271 -8.69 12.20 8.80
CA VAL A 271 -9.96 12.43 9.51
C VAL A 271 -9.72 12.46 11.02
N ALA A 272 -8.94 11.51 11.54
CA ALA A 272 -8.59 11.49 12.97
C ALA A 272 -7.81 12.76 13.37
N PHE A 273 -6.88 13.20 12.54
CA PHE A 273 -6.10 14.42 12.75
C PHE A 273 -6.99 15.68 12.75
N ASP A 274 -7.82 15.86 11.73
CA ASP A 274 -8.67 17.04 11.57
C ASP A 274 -9.72 17.17 12.69
N GLU A 275 -10.35 16.06 13.09
CA GLU A 275 -11.27 16.04 14.23
C GLU A 275 -10.56 16.31 15.57
N THR A 276 -9.31 15.86 15.70
CA THR A 276 -8.46 16.20 16.86
C THR A 276 -8.13 17.67 16.90
N CYS A 277 -7.80 18.29 15.77
CA CYS A 277 -7.58 19.73 15.66
C CYS A 277 -8.83 20.51 16.10
N LYS A 278 -10.01 20.15 15.59
CA LYS A 278 -11.29 20.78 15.97
C LYS A 278 -11.59 20.65 17.48
N SER A 279 -11.35 19.46 18.06
CA SER A 279 -11.55 19.24 19.49
C SER A 279 -10.54 19.99 20.35
N ALA A 280 -9.28 20.11 19.91
CA ALA A 280 -8.25 20.90 20.59
C ALA A 280 -8.60 22.40 20.58
N ASP A 281 -8.93 22.94 19.40
CA ASP A 281 -9.30 24.34 19.21
C ASP A 281 -10.47 24.76 20.10
N SER A 282 -11.53 23.94 20.16
CA SER A 282 -12.68 24.16 21.05
C SER A 282 -12.34 24.25 22.55
N ARG A 283 -11.13 23.86 22.93
CA ARG A 283 -10.58 23.89 24.30
C ARG A 283 -9.47 24.91 24.49
N GLY A 284 -9.22 25.77 23.49
CA GLY A 284 -8.12 26.74 23.50
C GLY A 284 -6.74 26.09 23.41
N LEU A 285 -6.65 24.89 22.86
CA LEU A 285 -5.41 24.18 22.59
C LEU A 285 -5.14 24.15 21.08
N ARG A 286 -3.88 23.93 20.72
CA ARG A 286 -3.46 23.78 19.34
C ARG A 286 -2.74 22.44 19.17
N VAL A 287 -3.07 21.74 18.09
CA VAL A 287 -2.23 20.66 17.58
C VAL A 287 -0.97 21.29 16.95
N THR A 288 0.20 20.84 17.35
CA THR A 288 1.48 21.30 16.78
C THR A 288 1.92 20.45 15.60
N GLY A 289 1.67 19.17 15.67
CA GLY A 289 1.97 18.18 14.63
C GLY A 289 1.54 16.79 15.06
N SER A 290 2.12 15.80 14.43
CA SER A 290 1.81 14.40 14.71
C SER A 290 3.02 13.49 14.49
N GLU A 291 2.90 12.24 14.94
CA GLU A 291 3.92 11.22 14.83
C GLU A 291 3.30 9.90 14.35
N LEU A 292 3.87 9.33 13.31
CA LEU A 292 3.54 8.00 12.83
C LEU A 292 4.43 6.96 13.53
N VAL A 293 3.82 6.05 14.27
CA VAL A 293 4.52 4.94 14.90
C VAL A 293 4.42 3.71 13.99
N GLY A 294 5.57 3.19 13.54
CA GLY A 294 5.64 2.09 12.58
C GLY A 294 5.47 2.54 11.14
N LEU A 295 4.74 1.76 10.35
CA LEU A 295 4.61 1.90 8.90
C LEU A 295 3.19 2.33 8.48
N ILE A 296 3.07 2.85 7.26
CA ILE A 296 1.81 3.26 6.67
C ILE A 296 1.74 2.87 5.19
N PRO A 297 0.58 2.42 4.65
CA PRO A 297 0.40 2.23 3.22
C PRO A 297 0.46 3.55 2.46
N LEU A 298 1.04 3.53 1.26
CA LEU A 298 1.11 4.72 0.38
C LEU A 298 -0.27 5.32 0.14
N GLN A 299 -1.29 4.49 -0.07
CA GLN A 299 -2.64 4.97 -0.34
C GLN A 299 -3.18 5.86 0.79
N ALA A 300 -2.90 5.55 2.06
CA ALA A 300 -3.34 6.38 3.18
C ALA A 300 -2.69 7.78 3.18
N MET A 301 -1.44 7.89 2.69
CA MET A 301 -0.77 9.18 2.50
C MET A 301 -1.35 9.95 1.31
N LEU A 302 -1.68 9.27 0.22
CA LEU A 302 -2.30 9.88 -0.96
C LEU A 302 -3.71 10.40 -0.62
N ASP A 303 -4.52 9.61 0.09
CA ASP A 303 -5.85 10.02 0.56
C ASP A 303 -5.78 11.25 1.47
N ALA A 304 -4.78 11.30 2.35
CA ALA A 304 -4.55 12.48 3.20
C ALA A 304 -4.17 13.71 2.37
N ALA A 305 -3.31 13.55 1.37
CA ALA A 305 -2.95 14.64 0.47
C ALA A 305 -4.17 15.16 -0.28
N ASP A 306 -4.96 14.28 -0.88
CA ASP A 306 -6.15 14.62 -1.65
C ASP A 306 -7.20 15.34 -0.79
N TYR A 307 -7.39 14.88 0.46
CA TYR A 307 -8.26 15.56 1.42
C TYR A 307 -7.81 17.01 1.68
N PHE A 308 -6.53 17.24 1.97
CA PHE A 308 -6.04 18.58 2.28
C PHE A 308 -5.94 19.48 1.05
N LEU A 309 -5.61 18.94 -0.12
CA LEU A 309 -5.63 19.68 -1.38
C LEU A 309 -7.05 20.12 -1.75
N THR A 310 -8.04 19.24 -1.58
CA THR A 310 -9.46 19.58 -1.80
C THR A 310 -9.92 20.70 -0.86
N LYS A 311 -9.54 20.66 0.43
CA LYS A 311 -9.85 21.74 1.37
C LYS A 311 -9.21 23.08 0.96
N GLN A 312 -8.08 23.03 0.27
CA GLN A 312 -7.38 24.21 -0.25
C GLN A 312 -7.87 24.65 -1.63
N GLN A 313 -8.81 23.92 -2.23
CA GLN A 313 -9.27 24.09 -3.61
C GLN A 313 -8.09 24.06 -4.61
N ARG A 314 -7.19 23.08 -4.41
CA ARG A 314 -6.01 22.86 -5.24
C ARG A 314 -6.13 21.60 -6.06
N SER A 315 -5.50 21.62 -7.25
CA SER A 315 -5.46 20.45 -8.13
C SER A 315 -4.93 19.22 -7.42
N LEU A 316 -5.61 18.09 -7.62
CA LEU A 316 -5.17 16.75 -7.19
C LEU A 316 -4.24 16.10 -8.23
N GLY A 317 -4.12 16.68 -9.42
CA GLY A 317 -3.31 16.18 -10.54
C GLY A 317 -1.82 16.53 -10.42
N ILE A 318 -1.24 16.37 -9.24
CA ILE A 318 0.19 16.55 -8.96
C ILE A 318 0.88 15.19 -8.80
N SER A 319 2.21 15.16 -8.77
CA SER A 319 2.97 13.91 -8.66
C SER A 319 2.76 13.20 -7.32
N GLU A 320 2.95 11.88 -7.29
CA GLU A 320 2.89 11.07 -6.07
C GLU A 320 3.81 11.62 -4.97
N SER A 321 5.05 11.95 -5.33
CA SER A 321 6.03 12.50 -4.39
C SER A 321 5.61 13.87 -3.81
N GLU A 322 4.94 14.70 -4.62
CA GLU A 322 4.41 15.99 -4.18
C GLU A 322 3.19 15.79 -3.26
N LYS A 323 2.29 14.85 -3.58
CA LYS A 323 1.19 14.46 -2.69
C LYS A 323 1.70 13.98 -1.34
N VAL A 324 2.71 13.12 -1.31
CA VAL A 324 3.32 12.66 -0.04
C VAL A 324 3.87 13.84 0.76
N LYS A 325 4.55 14.81 0.12
CA LYS A 325 5.03 16.03 0.80
C LYS A 325 3.88 16.85 1.38
N ILE A 326 2.78 17.00 0.65
CA ILE A 326 1.59 17.71 1.13
C ILE A 326 0.97 16.99 2.34
N ALA A 327 0.86 15.66 2.31
CA ALA A 327 0.37 14.87 3.44
C ALA A 327 1.25 15.05 4.68
N VAL A 328 2.58 14.92 4.54
CA VAL A 328 3.55 15.10 5.62
C VAL A 328 3.38 16.49 6.28
N LYS A 329 3.33 17.54 5.46
CA LYS A 329 3.18 18.93 5.96
C LYS A 329 1.81 19.20 6.58
N SER A 330 0.74 18.67 5.98
CA SER A 330 -0.62 18.91 6.47
C SER A 330 -0.91 18.17 7.78
N LEU A 331 -0.36 16.96 7.94
CA LEU A 331 -0.44 16.18 9.17
C LEU A 331 0.61 16.61 10.22
N GLY A 332 1.62 17.40 9.83
CA GLY A 332 2.73 17.78 10.70
C GLY A 332 3.54 16.56 11.17
N LEU A 333 3.79 15.60 10.28
CA LEU A 333 4.56 14.39 10.60
C LEU A 333 6.05 14.65 10.82
N ASP A 334 6.52 15.81 10.40
CA ASP A 334 7.90 16.29 10.56
C ASP A 334 8.05 17.33 11.70
N ASP A 335 7.09 17.40 12.64
CA ASP A 335 7.11 18.34 13.78
C ASP A 335 8.24 18.03 14.77
N LEU A 336 8.38 16.78 15.16
CA LEU A 336 9.36 16.35 16.17
C LEU A 336 10.70 15.90 15.58
N ALA A 337 10.67 15.30 14.40
CA ALA A 337 11.84 14.80 13.68
C ALA A 337 11.56 14.75 12.16
N PRO A 338 12.58 14.78 11.29
CA PRO A 338 12.38 14.64 9.86
C PRO A 338 11.61 13.35 9.52
N PHE A 339 10.59 13.46 8.67
CA PHE A 339 9.86 12.30 8.16
C PHE A 339 10.53 11.78 6.88
N HIS A 340 10.93 10.52 6.89
CA HIS A 340 11.56 9.82 5.77
C HIS A 340 10.57 8.88 5.09
N PRO A 341 9.96 9.26 3.96
CA PRO A 341 8.97 8.44 3.26
C PRO A 341 9.47 7.03 2.93
N GLU A 342 10.76 6.91 2.53
CA GLU A 342 11.41 5.64 2.17
C GLU A 342 11.49 4.65 3.35
N GLU A 343 11.45 5.15 4.58
CA GLU A 343 11.52 4.34 5.80
C GLU A 343 10.14 4.05 6.40
N LYS A 344 9.14 4.88 6.09
CA LYS A 344 7.81 4.86 6.72
C LYS A 344 6.70 4.37 5.82
N ILE A 345 6.83 4.52 4.49
CA ILE A 345 5.83 4.05 3.53
C ILE A 345 6.19 2.64 3.06
N ILE A 346 5.26 1.70 3.22
CA ILE A 346 5.48 0.27 2.95
C ILE A 346 5.95 0.05 1.50
N GLU A 347 5.24 0.61 0.53
CA GLU A 347 5.55 0.45 -0.89
C GLU A 347 6.92 1.05 -1.25
N TYR A 348 7.33 2.13 -0.60
CA TYR A 348 8.66 2.71 -0.81
C TYR A 348 9.77 1.82 -0.21
N LYS A 349 9.52 1.27 0.98
CA LYS A 349 10.42 0.26 1.56
C LYS A 349 10.55 -0.99 0.71
N MET A 350 9.50 -1.37 -0.03
CA MET A 350 9.50 -2.54 -0.92
C MET A 350 10.28 -2.32 -2.21
N ARG A 351 10.46 -1.07 -2.65
CA ARG A 351 11.27 -0.78 -3.83
C ARG A 351 12.66 -1.33 -3.59
N SER A 352 13.05 -2.36 -4.34
CA SER A 352 14.37 -2.97 -4.18
C SER A 352 15.46 -2.00 -4.62
N VAL A 353 16.46 -1.81 -3.78
CA VAL A 353 17.65 -1.00 -4.07
C VAL A 353 18.45 -1.56 -5.26
N ASN A 354 18.19 -2.80 -5.67
CA ASN A 354 19.01 -3.53 -6.66
C ASN A 354 18.43 -3.59 -8.08
N GLN A 355 17.23 -3.07 -8.35
CA GLN A 355 16.75 -2.91 -9.73
C GLN A 355 16.88 -1.43 -10.12
N GLN A 356 17.99 -1.11 -10.75
CA GLN A 356 18.16 0.19 -11.40
C GLN A 356 17.19 0.25 -12.58
N ARG A 357 16.04 0.91 -12.37
CA ARG A 357 15.05 1.11 -13.43
C ARG A 357 15.52 2.23 -14.35
N LEU A 358 15.17 2.14 -15.62
CA LEU A 358 15.48 3.21 -16.59
C LEU A 358 14.87 4.55 -16.16
N VAL A 359 13.67 4.53 -15.60
CA VAL A 359 12.95 5.74 -15.12
C VAL A 359 13.58 6.39 -13.89
N ASP A 360 14.51 5.73 -13.20
CA ASP A 360 15.23 6.28 -12.04
C ASP A 360 16.58 6.95 -12.44
N MET A 361 16.98 6.83 -13.72
CA MET A 361 18.17 7.51 -14.24
C MET A 361 17.95 9.01 -14.38
N ASP A 362 18.99 9.79 -14.14
CA ASP A 362 18.96 11.18 -14.55
C ASP A 362 18.99 11.33 -16.09
N LEU A 363 18.67 12.51 -16.59
CA LEU A 363 18.55 12.75 -18.03
C LEU A 363 19.85 12.47 -18.81
N VAL A 364 21.00 12.74 -18.21
CA VAL A 364 22.32 12.53 -18.85
C VAL A 364 22.61 11.04 -18.89
N ALA A 365 22.49 10.36 -17.75
CA ALA A 365 22.72 8.92 -17.65
C ALA A 365 21.77 8.14 -18.58
N PHE A 366 20.50 8.53 -18.67
CA PHE A 366 19.54 7.90 -19.58
C PHE A 366 19.93 8.09 -21.06
N ALA A 367 20.38 9.29 -21.43
CA ALA A 367 20.83 9.57 -22.80
C ALA A 367 22.11 8.82 -23.14
N ASP A 368 23.07 8.77 -22.21
CA ASP A 368 24.34 8.05 -22.40
C ASP A 368 24.10 6.55 -22.53
N GLU A 369 23.25 5.95 -21.69
CA GLU A 369 22.86 4.54 -21.79
C GLU A 369 22.16 4.23 -23.12
N THR A 370 21.27 5.13 -23.56
CA THR A 370 20.59 5.01 -24.88
C THR A 370 21.58 5.04 -26.05
N ALA A 371 22.68 5.78 -25.91
CA ALA A 371 23.72 5.92 -26.95
C ALA A 371 24.77 4.81 -26.90
N SER A 372 24.73 3.95 -25.89
CA SER A 372 25.71 2.89 -25.66
C SER A 372 25.45 1.64 -26.51
N GLU A 373 26.27 0.60 -26.33
CA GLU A 373 26.07 -0.74 -26.91
C GLU A 373 25.04 -1.58 -26.12
N SER A 374 24.43 -1.02 -25.08
CA SER A 374 23.40 -1.68 -24.29
C SER A 374 22.16 -2.01 -25.15
N PRO A 375 21.55 -3.19 -24.99
CA PRO A 375 20.34 -3.54 -25.70
C PRO A 375 19.11 -2.76 -25.21
N ALA A 376 19.20 -2.06 -24.09
CA ALA A 376 18.18 -1.22 -23.48
C ALA A 376 18.80 0.05 -22.87
N PRO A 377 18.10 1.23 -22.94
CA PRO A 377 16.76 1.44 -23.50
C PRO A 377 16.74 1.40 -25.04
N GLY A 378 15.73 0.70 -25.59
CA GLY A 378 15.47 0.64 -27.02
C GLY A 378 14.41 1.62 -27.49
N GLY A 379 14.01 1.50 -28.78
CA GLY A 379 13.01 2.38 -29.38
C GLY A 379 11.63 2.32 -28.70
N GLY A 380 11.25 1.19 -28.08
CA GLY A 380 10.00 1.06 -27.33
C GLY A 380 10.02 1.87 -26.04
N SER A 381 11.08 1.73 -25.23
CA SER A 381 11.30 2.51 -24.01
C SER A 381 11.34 4.02 -24.31
N ILE A 382 12.05 4.44 -25.37
CA ILE A 382 12.11 5.86 -25.79
C ILE A 382 10.72 6.35 -26.21
N SER A 383 9.96 5.55 -26.96
CA SER A 383 8.59 5.91 -27.35
C SER A 383 7.68 6.14 -26.15
N ALA A 384 7.75 5.25 -25.15
CA ALA A 384 6.99 5.39 -23.92
C ALA A 384 7.37 6.67 -23.16
N TYR A 385 8.68 6.96 -23.03
CA TYR A 385 9.16 8.14 -22.34
C TYR A 385 8.78 9.45 -23.02
N VAL A 386 8.90 9.52 -24.35
CA VAL A 386 8.46 10.70 -25.15
C VAL A 386 6.95 10.92 -24.97
N GLY A 387 6.14 9.86 -24.97
CA GLY A 387 4.70 9.94 -24.66
C GLY A 387 4.42 10.47 -23.25
N ALA A 388 5.19 10.01 -22.27
CA ALA A 388 5.07 10.50 -20.88
C ALA A 388 5.40 11.99 -20.77
N LEU A 389 6.44 12.46 -21.45
CA LEU A 389 6.79 13.89 -21.51
C LEU A 389 5.68 14.70 -22.20
N GLY A 390 5.11 14.17 -23.28
CA GLY A 390 4.02 14.82 -24.02
C GLY A 390 2.80 15.07 -23.15
N VAL A 391 2.30 14.03 -22.45
CA VAL A 391 1.15 14.20 -21.56
C VAL A 391 1.48 15.02 -20.31
N SER A 392 2.73 15.05 -19.89
CA SER A 392 3.16 15.91 -18.78
C SER A 392 2.99 17.39 -19.10
N LEU A 393 3.23 17.81 -20.34
CA LEU A 393 2.97 19.18 -20.80
C LEU A 393 1.48 19.52 -20.74
N GLY A 394 0.60 18.65 -21.24
CA GLY A 394 -0.85 18.83 -21.11
C GLY A 394 -1.31 18.90 -19.65
N THR A 395 -0.75 18.04 -18.80
CA THR A 395 -1.00 18.03 -17.34
C THR A 395 -0.54 19.33 -16.68
N MET A 396 0.61 19.84 -17.06
CA MET A 396 1.12 21.14 -16.60
C MET A 396 0.14 22.28 -16.96
N VAL A 397 -0.35 22.33 -18.21
CA VAL A 397 -1.33 23.34 -18.62
C VAL A 397 -2.61 23.24 -17.79
N ALA A 398 -3.09 22.03 -17.51
CA ALA A 398 -4.26 21.81 -16.65
C ALA A 398 -4.02 22.32 -15.23
N ASN A 399 -2.87 22.00 -14.62
CA ASN A 399 -2.50 22.49 -13.29
C ASN A 399 -2.38 24.04 -13.24
N LEU A 400 -1.74 24.65 -14.24
CA LEU A 400 -1.65 26.12 -14.33
C LEU A 400 -3.03 26.76 -14.49
N SER A 401 -3.92 26.14 -15.25
CA SER A 401 -5.30 26.62 -15.44
C SER A 401 -6.12 26.51 -14.17
N SER A 402 -5.97 25.43 -13.41
CA SER A 402 -6.62 25.20 -12.11
C SER A 402 -6.30 26.29 -11.09
N HIS A 403 -5.13 26.90 -11.18
CA HIS A 403 -4.66 27.90 -10.21
C HIS A 403 -4.67 29.34 -10.75
N LYS A 404 -5.26 29.55 -11.94
CA LYS A 404 -5.32 30.89 -12.52
C LYS A 404 -6.27 31.78 -11.73
N ARG A 405 -5.77 32.90 -11.26
CA ARG A 405 -6.58 33.93 -10.58
C ARG A 405 -7.79 34.33 -11.42
N GLY A 406 -8.97 34.25 -10.82
CA GLY A 406 -10.25 34.56 -11.48
C GLY A 406 -10.88 33.36 -12.21
N TRP A 407 -10.31 32.15 -12.06
CA TRP A 407 -10.88 30.88 -12.52
C TRP A 407 -11.19 29.94 -11.35
N ASP A 408 -11.36 30.52 -10.17
CA ASP A 408 -11.54 29.78 -8.91
C ASP A 408 -12.76 28.85 -8.91
N ASP A 409 -13.76 29.13 -9.74
CA ASP A 409 -14.95 28.30 -9.98
C ASP A 409 -14.72 27.12 -10.94
N ARG A 410 -13.56 27.03 -11.59
CA ARG A 410 -13.21 26.00 -12.60
C ARG A 410 -12.12 25.06 -12.15
N TRP A 411 -11.58 25.24 -10.97
CA TRP A 411 -10.42 24.48 -10.50
C TRP A 411 -10.64 22.96 -10.53
N GLU A 412 -11.84 22.47 -10.17
CA GLU A 412 -12.18 21.04 -10.17
C GLU A 412 -12.11 20.43 -11.58
N GLY A 413 -12.64 21.11 -12.59
CA GLY A 413 -12.60 20.63 -13.97
C GLY A 413 -11.17 20.49 -14.48
N TYR A 414 -10.30 21.46 -14.21
CA TYR A 414 -8.90 21.37 -14.57
C TYR A 414 -8.13 20.36 -13.72
N SER A 415 -8.49 20.19 -12.42
CA SER A 415 -7.96 19.12 -11.58
C SER A 415 -8.23 17.75 -12.17
N GLN A 416 -9.45 17.47 -12.61
CA GLN A 416 -9.82 16.21 -13.23
C GLN A 416 -9.00 15.91 -14.50
N TRP A 417 -8.75 16.93 -15.33
CA TRP A 417 -7.86 16.79 -16.49
C TRP A 417 -6.42 16.53 -16.10
N ALA A 418 -5.92 17.21 -15.07
CA ALA A 418 -4.58 16.98 -14.54
C ALA A 418 -4.44 15.57 -13.95
N GLU A 419 -5.42 15.08 -13.21
CA GLU A 419 -5.46 13.70 -12.68
C GLU A 419 -5.41 12.65 -13.79
N LYS A 420 -6.22 12.85 -14.85
CA LYS A 420 -6.16 12.02 -16.06
C LYS A 420 -4.77 12.03 -16.70
N GLY A 421 -4.18 13.21 -16.83
CA GLY A 421 -2.84 13.35 -17.36
C GLY A 421 -1.77 12.64 -16.51
N GLN A 422 -1.87 12.73 -15.18
CA GLN A 422 -0.99 11.98 -14.28
C GLN A 422 -1.15 10.46 -14.43
N ALA A 423 -2.38 9.97 -14.61
CA ALA A 423 -2.61 8.53 -14.82
C ALA A 423 -1.93 8.03 -16.11
N TYR A 424 -2.10 8.74 -17.23
CA TYR A 424 -1.42 8.41 -18.48
C TYR A 424 0.11 8.52 -18.37
N LYS A 425 0.62 9.56 -17.73
CA LYS A 425 2.06 9.73 -17.48
C LYS A 425 2.62 8.54 -16.70
N ASN A 426 1.98 8.14 -15.61
CA ASN A 426 2.43 7.04 -14.78
C ASN A 426 2.41 5.70 -15.55
N GLU A 427 1.37 5.47 -16.36
CA GLU A 427 1.30 4.27 -17.20
C GLU A 427 2.41 4.25 -18.25
N LEU A 428 2.66 5.36 -18.93
CA LEU A 428 3.73 5.46 -19.93
C LEU A 428 5.11 5.30 -19.29
N LEU A 429 5.35 5.85 -18.09
CA LEU A 429 6.60 5.63 -17.34
C LEU A 429 6.78 4.17 -16.95
N ARG A 430 5.71 3.48 -16.53
CA ARG A 430 5.75 2.03 -16.25
C ARG A 430 6.16 1.25 -17.51
N LEU A 431 5.63 1.62 -18.66
CA LEU A 431 5.90 0.96 -19.94
C LEU A 431 7.34 1.17 -20.43
N VAL A 432 8.08 2.19 -19.95
CA VAL A 432 9.52 2.36 -20.24
C VAL A 432 10.31 1.13 -19.79
N ASP A 433 10.10 0.71 -18.54
CA ASP A 433 10.80 -0.46 -17.96
C ASP A 433 10.22 -1.78 -18.46
N GLU A 434 8.89 -1.84 -18.71
CA GLU A 434 8.24 -3.06 -19.22
C GLU A 434 8.73 -3.44 -20.63
N ASP A 435 9.09 -2.49 -21.47
CA ASP A 435 9.68 -2.77 -22.79
C ASP A 435 11.01 -3.54 -22.64
N THR A 436 11.86 -3.09 -21.75
CA THR A 436 13.12 -3.78 -21.41
C THR A 436 12.86 -5.16 -20.80
N ASN A 437 11.90 -5.27 -19.88
CA ASN A 437 11.54 -6.53 -19.25
C ASN A 437 11.00 -7.54 -20.28
N ALA A 438 10.21 -7.09 -21.24
CA ALA A 438 9.69 -7.93 -22.32
C ALA A 438 10.83 -8.47 -23.21
N PHE A 439 11.80 -7.62 -23.53
CA PHE A 439 13.01 -8.05 -24.26
C PHE A 439 13.82 -9.09 -23.47
N ASN A 440 14.04 -8.88 -22.18
CA ASN A 440 14.77 -9.81 -21.33
C ASN A 440 14.09 -11.19 -21.30
N LYS A 441 12.74 -11.24 -21.22
CA LYS A 441 11.96 -12.50 -21.29
C LYS A 441 12.20 -13.27 -22.58
N ILE A 442 12.35 -12.59 -23.72
CA ILE A 442 12.71 -13.22 -24.99
C ILE A 442 14.11 -13.84 -24.87
N MET A 443 15.08 -13.10 -24.34
CA MET A 443 16.46 -13.59 -24.20
C MET A 443 16.52 -14.79 -23.26
N ASP A 444 15.75 -14.80 -22.18
CA ASP A 444 15.67 -15.93 -21.25
C ASP A 444 15.03 -17.16 -21.91
N ALA A 445 13.95 -16.97 -22.70
CA ALA A 445 13.34 -18.05 -23.47
C ALA A 445 14.33 -18.66 -24.49
N PHE A 446 15.20 -17.87 -25.10
CA PHE A 446 16.25 -18.37 -25.98
C PHE A 446 17.34 -19.17 -25.26
N ARG A 447 17.54 -18.95 -23.96
CA ARG A 447 18.51 -19.69 -23.13
C ARG A 447 17.99 -21.05 -22.64
N LEU A 448 16.69 -21.34 -22.77
CA LEU A 448 16.10 -22.60 -22.31
C LEU A 448 16.76 -23.82 -22.99
N PRO A 449 16.82 -24.98 -22.31
CA PRO A 449 17.38 -26.23 -22.82
C PRO A 449 16.76 -26.66 -24.15
N LYS A 450 17.55 -27.38 -24.98
CA LYS A 450 17.15 -27.85 -26.31
C LYS A 450 17.64 -29.29 -26.62
N GLY A 451 17.92 -30.10 -25.60
CA GLY A 451 18.52 -31.43 -25.73
C GLY A 451 17.52 -32.53 -25.99
N SER A 452 16.21 -32.33 -25.72
CA SER A 452 15.15 -33.31 -25.95
C SER A 452 13.97 -32.68 -26.72
N GLU A 453 13.10 -33.52 -27.31
CA GLU A 453 11.89 -33.05 -28.02
C GLU A 453 10.96 -32.24 -27.08
N ALA A 454 10.82 -32.68 -25.82
CA ALA A 454 10.02 -31.96 -24.82
C ALA A 454 10.62 -30.59 -24.49
N GLU A 455 11.93 -30.48 -24.35
CA GLU A 455 12.63 -29.20 -24.13
C GLU A 455 12.52 -28.27 -25.34
N LEU A 456 12.61 -28.79 -26.55
CA LEU A 456 12.41 -28.03 -27.79
C LEU A 456 10.99 -27.47 -27.87
N ALA A 457 9.97 -28.27 -27.55
CA ALA A 457 8.58 -27.86 -27.54
C ALA A 457 8.33 -26.77 -26.46
N ALA A 458 8.83 -26.96 -25.24
CA ALA A 458 8.72 -25.99 -24.15
C ALA A 458 9.42 -24.68 -24.50
N ARG A 459 10.63 -24.75 -25.09
CA ARG A 459 11.39 -23.59 -25.54
C ARG A 459 10.66 -22.83 -26.66
N LYS A 460 10.07 -23.51 -27.65
CA LYS A 460 9.28 -22.88 -28.71
C LYS A 460 8.08 -22.14 -28.13
N ALA A 461 7.34 -22.76 -27.23
CA ALA A 461 6.18 -22.15 -26.57
C ALA A 461 6.58 -20.93 -25.71
N ALA A 462 7.70 -21.00 -24.99
CA ALA A 462 8.22 -19.89 -24.20
C ALA A 462 8.63 -18.69 -25.08
N ILE A 463 9.33 -18.94 -26.19
CA ILE A 463 9.72 -17.92 -27.16
C ILE A 463 8.46 -17.25 -27.77
N GLU A 464 7.47 -18.07 -28.17
CA GLU A 464 6.23 -17.53 -28.72
C GLU A 464 5.50 -16.63 -27.70
N THR A 465 5.37 -17.08 -26.46
CA THR A 465 4.74 -16.30 -25.38
C THR A 465 5.49 -15.00 -25.12
N ALA A 466 6.82 -15.05 -25.01
CA ALA A 466 7.65 -13.86 -24.79
C ALA A 466 7.57 -12.88 -25.96
N THR A 467 7.54 -13.40 -27.21
CA THR A 467 7.39 -12.56 -28.41
C THR A 467 6.04 -11.86 -28.45
N LYS A 468 4.94 -12.55 -28.09
CA LYS A 468 3.62 -11.91 -27.94
C LYS A 468 3.66 -10.76 -26.93
N GLY A 469 4.28 -10.98 -25.77
CA GLY A 469 4.48 -9.95 -24.75
C GLY A 469 5.26 -8.74 -25.29
N ALA A 470 6.35 -8.97 -26.04
CA ALA A 470 7.15 -7.91 -26.63
C ALA A 470 6.44 -7.16 -27.79
N ILE A 471 5.34 -7.68 -28.31
CA ILE A 471 4.44 -6.98 -29.24
C ILE A 471 3.37 -6.20 -28.47
N GLU A 472 2.84 -6.78 -27.40
CA GLU A 472 1.76 -6.16 -26.61
C GLU A 472 2.23 -4.92 -25.83
N VAL A 473 3.45 -4.90 -25.31
CA VAL A 473 3.98 -3.72 -24.58
C VAL A 473 4.02 -2.47 -25.47
N PRO A 474 4.65 -2.44 -26.64
CA PRO A 474 4.60 -1.26 -27.50
C PRO A 474 3.18 -0.95 -28.02
N LEU A 475 2.29 -1.93 -28.16
CA LEU A 475 0.89 -1.65 -28.46
C LEU A 475 0.20 -0.90 -27.31
N GLN A 476 0.46 -1.26 -26.05
CA GLN A 476 -0.01 -0.50 -24.88
C GLN A 476 0.56 0.93 -24.86
N VAL A 477 1.81 1.12 -25.23
CA VAL A 477 2.38 2.48 -25.42
C VAL A 477 1.58 3.28 -26.44
N MET A 478 1.25 2.68 -27.60
CA MET A 478 0.41 3.34 -28.60
C MET A 478 -0.97 3.72 -28.05
N GLU A 479 -1.61 2.82 -27.30
CA GLU A 479 -2.92 3.05 -26.71
C GLU A 479 -2.90 4.17 -25.67
N ALA A 480 -1.96 4.13 -24.74
CA ALA A 480 -1.82 5.15 -23.71
C ALA A 480 -1.45 6.52 -24.27
N ALA A 481 -0.48 6.57 -25.21
CA ALA A 481 -0.07 7.83 -25.84
C ALA A 481 -1.19 8.43 -26.70
N CYS A 482 -1.90 7.61 -27.48
CA CYS A 482 -3.03 8.08 -28.29
C CYS A 482 -4.22 8.54 -27.43
N ALA A 483 -4.51 7.84 -26.32
CA ALA A 483 -5.57 8.23 -25.40
C ALA A 483 -5.21 9.53 -24.67
N SER A 484 -3.95 9.72 -24.27
CA SER A 484 -3.49 10.92 -23.56
C SER A 484 -3.67 12.21 -24.37
N MET A 485 -3.81 12.13 -25.72
CA MET A 485 -4.03 13.31 -26.57
C MET A 485 -5.33 14.05 -26.22
N GLU A 486 -6.31 13.41 -25.60
CA GLU A 486 -7.52 14.09 -25.12
C GLU A 486 -7.19 15.22 -24.11
N VAL A 487 -6.14 15.03 -23.29
CA VAL A 487 -5.70 16.05 -22.33
C VAL A 487 -5.13 17.26 -23.07
N MET A 488 -4.26 17.04 -24.06
CA MET A 488 -3.71 18.13 -24.87
C MET A 488 -4.80 18.84 -25.69
N GLN A 489 -5.76 18.09 -26.23
CA GLN A 489 -6.88 18.66 -26.98
C GLN A 489 -7.73 19.59 -26.11
N GLU A 490 -8.09 19.14 -24.90
CA GLU A 490 -8.86 19.98 -23.99
C GLU A 490 -8.05 21.20 -23.55
N MET A 491 -6.77 21.03 -23.25
CA MET A 491 -5.91 22.14 -22.82
C MET A 491 -5.64 23.13 -23.98
N ALA A 492 -5.56 22.67 -25.20
CA ALA A 492 -5.52 23.56 -26.36
C ALA A 492 -6.82 24.38 -26.50
N ASN A 493 -7.98 23.77 -26.22
CA ASN A 493 -9.28 24.44 -26.33
C ASN A 493 -9.59 25.39 -25.16
N SER A 494 -9.42 24.96 -23.94
CA SER A 494 -9.94 25.65 -22.74
C SER A 494 -8.87 26.06 -21.74
N GLY A 495 -7.63 25.57 -21.87
CA GLY A 495 -6.54 25.83 -20.94
C GLY A 495 -6.00 27.26 -20.97
N LEU A 496 -5.03 27.53 -20.10
CA LEU A 496 -4.35 28.81 -20.01
C LEU A 496 -3.70 29.19 -21.34
N GLN A 497 -4.16 30.26 -21.99
CA GLN A 497 -3.69 30.69 -23.30
C GLN A 497 -2.17 30.92 -23.36
N ALA A 498 -1.57 31.43 -22.27
CA ALA A 498 -0.12 31.64 -22.21
C ALA A 498 0.71 30.33 -22.32
N SER A 499 0.09 29.18 -22.12
CA SER A 499 0.70 27.85 -22.20
C SER A 499 0.09 26.99 -23.31
N VAL A 500 -0.65 27.58 -24.27
CA VAL A 500 -1.31 26.82 -25.34
C VAL A 500 -0.30 26.09 -26.24
N SER A 501 0.87 26.65 -26.47
CA SER A 501 1.97 26.01 -27.21
C SER A 501 2.46 24.72 -26.58
N ASP A 502 2.44 24.62 -25.22
CA ASP A 502 2.83 23.39 -24.52
C ASP A 502 1.86 22.24 -24.83
N ALA A 503 0.56 22.52 -24.98
CA ALA A 503 -0.41 21.53 -25.42
C ALA A 503 -0.10 21.03 -26.84
N GLY A 504 0.31 21.93 -27.76
CA GLY A 504 0.75 21.56 -29.12
C GLY A 504 2.01 20.68 -29.13
N VAL A 505 3.04 21.09 -28.40
CA VAL A 505 4.26 20.26 -28.24
C VAL A 505 3.93 18.90 -27.63
N GLY A 506 3.05 18.87 -26.63
CA GLY A 506 2.57 17.64 -26.01
C GLY A 506 1.90 16.69 -27.01
N ALA A 507 1.05 17.23 -27.91
CA ALA A 507 0.39 16.45 -28.96
C ALA A 507 1.41 15.84 -29.94
N SER A 508 2.40 16.62 -30.36
CA SER A 508 3.47 16.14 -31.27
C SER A 508 4.34 15.05 -30.60
N CYS A 509 4.65 15.18 -29.31
CA CYS A 509 5.32 14.12 -28.56
C CYS A 509 4.47 12.84 -28.49
N ALA A 510 3.17 12.95 -28.18
CA ALA A 510 2.28 11.79 -28.09
C ALA A 510 2.15 11.08 -29.45
N ARG A 511 2.02 11.83 -30.55
CA ARG A 511 2.02 11.25 -31.91
C ARG A 511 3.36 10.58 -32.22
N THR A 512 4.50 11.18 -31.85
CA THR A 512 5.82 10.57 -32.04
C THR A 512 5.94 9.26 -31.28
N ALA A 513 5.44 9.20 -30.04
CA ALA A 513 5.36 7.98 -29.23
C ALA A 513 4.56 6.87 -29.93
N VAL A 514 3.39 7.20 -30.46
CA VAL A 514 2.54 6.25 -31.22
C VAL A 514 3.27 5.70 -32.44
N ILE A 515 3.96 6.55 -33.22
CA ILE A 515 4.70 6.11 -34.42
C ILE A 515 5.92 5.27 -34.02
N GLY A 516 6.70 5.69 -33.05
CA GLY A 516 7.86 4.93 -32.57
C GLY A 516 7.47 3.54 -32.05
N ALA A 517 6.43 3.48 -31.22
CA ALA A 517 5.91 2.21 -30.71
C ALA A 517 5.33 1.32 -31.85
N TRP A 518 4.68 1.92 -32.86
CA TRP A 518 4.23 1.18 -34.04
C TRP A 518 5.36 0.48 -34.79
N LEU A 519 6.54 1.11 -34.91
CA LEU A 519 7.71 0.48 -35.53
C LEU A 519 8.16 -0.75 -34.71
N ASN A 520 8.09 -0.68 -33.39
CA ASN A 520 8.43 -1.79 -32.50
C ASN A 520 7.39 -2.93 -32.58
N VAL A 521 6.09 -2.63 -32.62
CA VAL A 521 5.05 -3.63 -32.89
C VAL A 521 5.35 -4.40 -34.17
N ARG A 522 5.70 -3.68 -35.25
CA ARG A 522 5.92 -4.29 -36.57
C ARG A 522 7.18 -5.16 -36.64
N ILE A 523 8.29 -4.71 -36.05
CA ILE A 523 9.55 -5.48 -36.09
C ILE A 523 9.41 -6.76 -35.29
N ASN A 524 8.76 -6.69 -34.11
CA ASN A 524 8.55 -7.85 -33.27
C ASN A 524 7.52 -8.84 -33.85
N ALA A 525 6.57 -8.36 -34.65
CA ALA A 525 5.59 -9.21 -35.34
C ALA A 525 6.20 -10.10 -36.44
N GLY A 526 7.39 -9.79 -36.94
CA GLY A 526 7.99 -10.43 -38.10
C GLY A 526 8.42 -11.91 -37.93
N GLY A 527 8.33 -12.48 -36.75
CA GLY A 527 8.73 -13.87 -36.46
C GLY A 527 7.63 -14.73 -35.82
N LEU A 528 6.40 -14.23 -35.69
CA LEU A 528 5.30 -14.95 -35.04
C LEU A 528 4.41 -15.65 -36.07
N GLU A 529 4.01 -16.90 -35.77
CA GLU A 529 3.16 -17.74 -36.64
C GLU A 529 1.65 -17.58 -36.35
N ASP A 530 1.25 -16.97 -35.23
CA ASP A 530 -0.15 -16.79 -34.83
C ASP A 530 -0.82 -15.65 -35.64
N GLU A 531 -1.39 -16.00 -36.78
CA GLU A 531 -2.04 -15.05 -37.70
C GLU A 531 -3.22 -14.29 -37.05
N ALA A 532 -3.98 -14.94 -36.17
CA ALA A 532 -5.13 -14.31 -35.51
C ALA A 532 -4.66 -13.18 -34.56
N PHE A 533 -3.62 -13.45 -33.77
CA PHE A 533 -2.98 -12.47 -32.93
C PHE A 533 -2.38 -11.33 -33.76
N LEU A 534 -1.62 -11.65 -34.80
CA LEU A 534 -1.00 -10.66 -35.67
C LEU A 534 -2.02 -9.74 -36.35
N ASN A 535 -3.09 -10.31 -36.89
CA ASN A 535 -4.15 -9.51 -37.50
C ASN A 535 -4.79 -8.54 -36.51
N ARG A 536 -5.06 -8.99 -35.27
CA ARG A 536 -5.62 -8.15 -34.19
C ARG A 536 -4.69 -6.96 -33.89
N VAL A 537 -3.42 -7.24 -33.59
CA VAL A 537 -2.48 -6.20 -33.13
C VAL A 537 -2.10 -5.23 -34.24
N LEU A 538 -1.89 -5.73 -35.49
CA LEU A 538 -1.53 -4.87 -36.63
C LEU A 538 -2.70 -3.97 -37.08
N ASN A 539 -3.94 -4.47 -37.05
CA ASN A 539 -5.10 -3.65 -37.35
C ASN A 539 -5.30 -2.57 -36.30
N ARG A 540 -5.22 -2.97 -35.00
CA ARG A 540 -5.32 -2.01 -33.89
C ARG A 540 -4.24 -0.94 -33.95
N GLY A 541 -3.00 -1.30 -34.26
CA GLY A 541 -1.89 -0.36 -34.40
C GLY A 541 -2.10 0.63 -35.57
N LYS A 542 -2.63 0.18 -36.71
CA LYS A 542 -2.97 1.07 -37.82
C LYS A 542 -4.05 2.09 -37.45
N GLU A 543 -5.10 1.65 -36.75
CA GLU A 543 -6.17 2.53 -36.27
C GLU A 543 -5.63 3.61 -35.31
N LEU A 544 -4.83 3.20 -34.33
CA LEU A 544 -4.23 4.11 -33.35
C LEU A 544 -3.31 5.13 -34.03
N ARG A 545 -2.49 4.69 -34.99
CA ARG A 545 -1.62 5.58 -35.74
C ARG A 545 -2.42 6.64 -36.50
N ALA A 546 -3.42 6.21 -37.27
CA ALA A 546 -4.26 7.14 -38.04
C ALA A 546 -5.03 8.11 -37.13
N LYS A 547 -5.50 7.63 -35.98
CA LYS A 547 -6.16 8.46 -34.97
C LYS A 547 -5.21 9.50 -34.37
N ALA A 548 -3.98 9.12 -34.02
CA ALA A 548 -3.00 10.05 -33.44
C ALA A 548 -2.57 11.13 -34.45
N GLU A 549 -2.34 10.76 -35.71
CA GLU A 549 -2.01 11.71 -36.78
C GLU A 549 -3.12 12.76 -36.97
N ARG A 550 -4.38 12.33 -36.95
CA ARG A 550 -5.53 13.24 -37.05
C ARG A 550 -5.66 14.15 -35.81
N LEU A 551 -5.57 13.59 -34.62
CA LEU A 551 -5.67 14.37 -33.39
C LEU A 551 -4.56 15.40 -33.24
N GLU A 552 -3.31 15.05 -33.61
CA GLU A 552 -2.23 16.03 -33.66
C GLU A 552 -2.58 17.23 -34.56
N GLN A 553 -3.06 16.96 -35.77
CA GLN A 553 -3.42 18.02 -36.71
C GLN A 553 -4.54 18.92 -36.14
N GLU A 554 -5.61 18.33 -35.60
CA GLU A 554 -6.73 19.04 -34.97
C GLU A 554 -6.24 19.93 -33.80
N ILE A 555 -5.34 19.41 -32.96
CA ILE A 555 -4.79 20.15 -31.80
C ILE A 555 -3.91 21.30 -32.28
N LEU A 556 -3.03 21.07 -33.26
CA LEU A 556 -2.13 22.10 -33.80
C LEU A 556 -2.90 23.22 -34.51
N GLU A 557 -3.97 22.92 -35.24
CA GLU A 557 -4.85 23.94 -35.84
C GLU A 557 -5.45 24.87 -34.77
N VAL A 558 -5.88 24.31 -33.61
CA VAL A 558 -6.39 25.13 -32.50
C VAL A 558 -5.27 25.98 -31.89
N VAL A 559 -4.08 25.38 -31.67
CA VAL A 559 -2.93 26.06 -31.09
C VAL A 559 -2.47 27.22 -31.98
N GLU A 560 -2.27 26.98 -33.27
CA GLU A 560 -1.83 28.00 -34.21
C GLU A 560 -2.85 29.15 -34.35
N GLY A 561 -4.15 28.85 -34.23
CA GLY A 561 -5.19 29.88 -34.20
C GLY A 561 -5.22 30.73 -32.92
N LYS A 562 -4.48 30.37 -31.87
CA LYS A 562 -4.41 31.08 -30.57
C LYS A 562 -3.08 31.76 -30.30
N ILE A 563 -2.03 31.43 -31.04
CA ILE A 563 -0.73 32.08 -31.02
C ILE A 563 -0.77 33.32 -31.92
#